data_a3913e5aa660a4982381ea17c37603f1
#
_entry.id   a3913e5aa660a4982381ea17c37603f1
#
_cell.length_a   1.000
_cell.length_b   1.000
_cell.length_c   1.000
_cell.angle_alpha   90.00
_cell.angle_beta   90.00
_cell.angle_gamma   90.00
#
_symmetry.space_group_name_H-M   'P 1'
#
loop_
_entity.id
_entity.type
_entity.pdbx_description
1 polymer ?
#
loop_
_entity_poly.entity_id
_entity_poly.type
_entity_poly.pdbx_seq_one_letter_code
_entity_poly.pdbx_strand_id
1 'polypeptide(L)'
;MSSSLLSRPYLADHWRLVEEGASGAGREAKRSQWRIARDVLVGPTSTAARERARAVLGRNYLEHQRPNRLGTIQMTSTKLDPSMSDEKVTVDYLMEHVWIVGDVAECVDKIQQLHEESGGFGTLLAITTDSDDAGWDHESLRLLMEQVAPRVAHLG
;
A
#
# COMPACT_ATOMS: atom_id res chain seq x y z
N MET A 1 -12.01 6.10 -0.36
CA MET A 1 -10.73 5.45 -0.78
C MET A 1 -9.60 6.00 0.07
N SER A 2 -8.77 5.14 0.60
CA SER A 2 -7.60 5.53 1.40
C SER A 2 -6.34 5.55 0.53
N SER A 3 -5.49 6.57 0.75
CA SER A 3 -4.27 6.82 -0.03
C SER A 3 -3.25 5.68 0.10
N SER A 4 -2.42 5.51 -0.92
CA SER A 4 -1.40 4.45 -1.01
C SER A 4 -0.30 4.55 0.04
N LEU A 5 -0.03 5.74 0.57
CA LEU A 5 1.04 5.98 1.55
C LEU A 5 0.55 6.14 3.00
N LEU A 6 -0.70 5.82 3.29
CA LEU A 6 -1.17 5.80 4.69
C LEU A 6 -0.63 4.55 5.41
N SER A 7 0.03 4.75 6.54
CA SER A 7 0.42 3.65 7.42
C SER A 7 -0.80 2.98 8.07
N ARG A 8 -0.60 1.76 8.56
CA ARG A 8 -1.69 0.94 9.11
C ARG A 8 -2.48 1.60 10.25
N PRO A 9 -1.86 2.26 11.24
CA PRO A 9 -2.61 2.98 12.28
C PRO A 9 -3.54 4.05 11.70
N TYR A 10 -3.09 4.80 10.71
CA TYR A 10 -3.91 5.85 10.08
C TYR A 10 -5.04 5.31 9.20
N LEU A 11 -4.95 4.06 8.73
CA LEU A 11 -6.09 3.42 8.07
C LEU A 11 -7.23 3.15 9.05
N ALA A 12 -6.94 2.70 10.26
CA ALA A 12 -7.95 2.50 11.29
C ALA A 12 -8.64 3.82 11.68
N ASP A 13 -7.87 4.89 11.88
CA ASP A 13 -8.41 6.23 12.13
C ASP A 13 -9.25 6.74 10.96
N HIS A 14 -8.81 6.50 9.73
CA HIS A 14 -9.55 6.90 8.54
C HIS A 14 -10.90 6.19 8.45
N TRP A 15 -10.95 4.89 8.79
CA TRP A 15 -12.21 4.17 8.82
C TRP A 15 -13.15 4.72 9.91
N ARG A 16 -12.66 5.00 11.10
CA ARG A 16 -13.46 5.63 12.18
C ARG A 16 -14.13 6.93 11.71
N LEU A 17 -13.40 7.79 11.00
CA LEU A 17 -13.97 9.02 10.43
C LEU A 17 -15.05 8.74 9.36
N VAL A 18 -14.90 7.67 8.57
CA VAL A 18 -15.93 7.24 7.61
C VAL A 18 -17.20 6.78 8.34
N GLU A 19 -17.06 6.02 9.43
CA GLU A 19 -18.21 5.59 10.25
C GLU A 19 -18.92 6.78 10.91
N GLU A 20 -18.19 7.71 11.50
CA GLU A 20 -18.73 8.94 12.10
C GLU A 20 -19.49 9.78 11.06
N GLY A 21 -18.90 9.99 9.87
CA GLY A 21 -19.53 10.74 8.79
C GLY A 21 -20.78 10.06 8.25
N ALA A 22 -20.79 8.75 8.11
CA ALA A 22 -21.96 7.98 7.67
C ALA A 22 -23.08 8.06 8.71
N SER A 23 -22.76 7.84 9.98
CA SER A 23 -23.70 7.92 11.09
C SER A 23 -24.33 9.31 11.20
N GLY A 24 -23.53 10.37 11.09
CA GLY A 24 -24.02 11.76 11.07
C GLY A 24 -24.99 12.05 9.90
N ALA A 25 -24.91 11.28 8.83
CA ALA A 25 -25.80 11.36 7.68
C ALA A 25 -26.96 10.34 7.73
N GLY A 26 -27.16 9.64 8.84
CA GLY A 26 -28.18 8.61 8.99
C GLY A 26 -27.94 7.36 8.13
N ARG A 27 -26.69 7.06 7.80
CA ARG A 27 -26.28 5.90 6.96
C ARG A 27 -25.31 5.00 7.73
N GLU A 28 -25.19 3.75 7.30
CA GLU A 28 -24.22 2.79 7.79
C GLU A 28 -23.03 2.74 6.84
N ALA A 29 -21.81 2.80 7.40
CA ALA A 29 -20.59 2.54 6.65
C ALA A 29 -20.35 1.02 6.54
N LYS A 30 -20.05 0.53 5.34
CA LYS A 30 -19.79 -0.89 5.09
C LYS A 30 -18.34 -1.08 4.65
N ARG A 31 -17.57 -1.89 5.38
CA ARG A 31 -16.17 -2.19 5.05
C ARG A 31 -16.02 -2.85 3.69
N SER A 32 -16.99 -3.63 3.23
CA SER A 32 -17.05 -4.19 1.87
C SER A 32 -17.04 -3.12 0.75
N GLN A 33 -17.38 -1.87 1.06
CA GLN A 33 -17.31 -0.74 0.12
C GLN A 33 -16.02 0.09 0.27
N TRP A 34 -15.21 -0.21 1.28
CA TRP A 34 -13.97 0.51 1.52
C TRP A 34 -12.88 0.05 0.54
N ARG A 35 -12.23 1.01 -0.08
CA ARG A 35 -11.15 0.80 -1.05
C ARG A 35 -9.86 1.34 -0.48
N ILE A 36 -8.84 0.50 -0.39
CA ILE A 36 -7.48 0.86 0.03
C ILE A 36 -6.56 0.79 -1.18
N ALA A 37 -5.80 1.85 -1.43
CA ALA A 37 -4.78 1.86 -2.46
C ALA A 37 -3.42 1.46 -1.89
N ARG A 38 -2.62 0.71 -2.66
CA ARG A 38 -1.21 0.40 -2.36
C ARG A 38 -0.39 0.36 -3.63
N ASP A 39 0.84 0.85 -3.54
CA ASP A 39 1.86 0.57 -4.55
C ASP A 39 2.24 -0.91 -4.46
N VAL A 40 2.09 -1.64 -5.56
CA VAL A 40 2.29 -3.09 -5.62
C VAL A 40 3.32 -3.42 -6.68
N LEU A 41 4.28 -4.28 -6.33
CA LEU A 41 5.29 -4.78 -7.25
C LEU A 41 5.66 -6.22 -6.87
N VAL A 42 5.27 -7.16 -7.72
CA VAL A 42 5.52 -8.59 -7.51
C VAL A 42 6.66 -9.03 -8.41
N GLY A 43 7.64 -9.70 -7.85
CA GLY A 43 8.78 -10.24 -8.61
C GLY A 43 8.90 -11.76 -8.53
N PRO A 44 9.75 -12.37 -9.36
CA PRO A 44 10.03 -13.81 -9.31
C PRO A 44 10.69 -14.23 -8.00
N THR A 45 11.38 -13.32 -7.35
CA THR A 45 11.95 -13.45 -6.00
C THR A 45 11.80 -12.15 -5.24
N SER A 46 11.77 -12.21 -3.90
CA SER A 46 11.72 -11.02 -3.05
C SER A 46 12.93 -10.08 -3.28
N THR A 47 14.11 -10.63 -3.54
CA THR A 47 15.31 -9.84 -3.85
C THR A 47 15.12 -9.05 -5.14
N ALA A 48 14.73 -9.70 -6.24
CA ALA A 48 14.51 -9.05 -7.52
C ALA A 48 13.40 -7.98 -7.43
N ALA A 49 12.31 -8.28 -6.70
CA ALA A 49 11.22 -7.32 -6.45
C ALA A 49 11.72 -6.07 -5.72
N ARG A 50 12.51 -6.24 -4.65
CA ARG A 50 13.06 -5.11 -3.88
C ARG A 50 14.05 -4.26 -4.68
N GLU A 51 14.92 -4.89 -5.46
CA GLU A 51 15.85 -4.17 -6.35
C GLU A 51 15.08 -3.32 -7.37
N ARG A 52 14.08 -3.93 -8.01
CA ARG A 52 13.22 -3.22 -8.97
C ARG A 52 12.42 -2.10 -8.31
N ALA A 53 11.84 -2.35 -7.14
CA ALA A 53 11.09 -1.35 -6.39
C ALA A 53 11.96 -0.14 -6.03
N ARG A 54 13.22 -0.32 -5.65
CA ARG A 54 14.14 0.81 -5.42
C ARG A 54 14.35 1.64 -6.68
N ALA A 55 14.51 0.98 -7.82
CA ALA A 55 14.76 1.65 -9.10
C ALA A 55 13.54 2.40 -9.63
N VAL A 56 12.32 1.91 -9.40
CA VAL A 56 11.08 2.46 -9.96
C VAL A 56 10.29 3.23 -8.90
N LEU A 57 9.73 2.55 -7.91
CA LEU A 57 8.91 3.18 -6.86
C LEU A 57 9.75 4.11 -5.99
N GLY A 58 10.98 3.70 -5.65
CA GLY A 58 11.91 4.48 -4.84
C GLY A 58 12.30 5.78 -5.53
N ARG A 59 12.65 5.74 -6.81
CA ARG A 59 12.93 6.94 -7.61
C ARG A 59 11.72 7.88 -7.63
N ASN A 60 10.54 7.38 -7.97
CA ASN A 60 9.31 8.18 -7.99
C ASN A 60 9.01 8.81 -6.60
N TYR A 61 9.19 8.04 -5.54
CA TYR A 61 9.02 8.55 -4.18
C TYR A 61 9.99 9.67 -3.86
N LEU A 62 11.28 9.47 -4.09
CA LEU A 62 12.34 10.44 -3.74
C LEU A 62 12.27 11.71 -4.57
N GLU A 63 11.97 11.60 -5.86
CA GLU A 63 11.96 12.75 -6.78
C GLU A 63 10.66 13.55 -6.72
N HIS A 64 9.51 12.89 -6.52
CA HIS A 64 8.22 13.54 -6.70
C HIS A 64 7.35 13.56 -5.44
N GLN A 65 7.33 12.48 -4.66
CA GLN A 65 6.38 12.39 -3.54
C GLN A 65 6.97 12.94 -2.24
N ARG A 66 8.18 12.53 -1.88
CA ARG A 66 8.84 12.91 -0.63
C ARG A 66 9.03 14.41 -0.46
N PRO A 67 9.51 15.17 -1.47
CA PRO A 67 9.72 16.61 -1.31
C PRO A 67 8.44 17.38 -0.94
N ASN A 68 7.29 16.93 -1.48
CA ASN A 68 6.00 17.56 -1.25
C ASN A 68 5.35 17.15 0.09
N ARG A 69 5.92 16.17 0.80
CA ARG A 69 5.37 15.63 2.04
C ARG A 69 6.16 16.02 3.29
N LEU A 70 7.44 16.36 3.15
CA LEU A 70 8.30 16.70 4.28
C LEU A 70 7.68 17.81 5.15
N GLY A 71 7.65 17.59 6.47
CA GLY A 71 7.08 18.52 7.44
C GLY A 71 5.55 18.66 7.40
N THR A 72 4.84 17.80 6.67
CA THR A 72 3.37 17.84 6.56
C THR A 72 2.69 16.69 7.29
N ILE A 73 1.39 16.81 7.53
CA ILE A 73 0.55 15.73 8.04
C ILE A 73 0.58 14.49 7.14
N GLN A 74 0.82 14.66 5.84
CA GLN A 74 0.92 13.56 4.88
C GLN A 74 2.18 12.72 5.12
N MET A 75 3.30 13.33 5.53
CA MET A 75 4.48 12.58 5.95
C MET A 75 4.23 11.88 7.29
N THR A 76 3.63 12.57 8.25
CA THR A 76 3.27 12.00 9.55
C THR A 76 2.38 10.77 9.39
N SER A 77 1.36 10.84 8.52
CA SER A 77 0.44 9.71 8.27
C SER A 77 1.06 8.53 7.52
N THR A 78 2.27 8.67 7.00
CA THR A 78 3.05 7.56 6.41
C THR A 78 3.83 6.76 7.48
N LYS A 79 4.03 7.34 8.66
CA LYS A 79 4.80 6.74 9.75
C LYS A 79 3.94 5.78 10.58
N LEU A 80 4.54 4.69 11.07
CA LEU A 80 3.91 3.83 12.10
C LEU A 80 3.90 4.53 13.46
N ASP A 81 4.98 5.25 13.77
CA ASP A 81 5.09 6.10 14.95
C ASP A 81 5.16 7.58 14.50
N PRO A 82 4.16 8.40 14.84
CA PRO A 82 4.13 9.81 14.48
C PRO A 82 5.35 10.62 14.95
N SER A 83 5.99 10.19 16.04
CA SER A 83 7.18 10.84 16.61
C SER A 83 8.48 10.56 15.84
N MET A 84 8.47 9.57 14.95
CA MET A 84 9.61 9.23 14.12
C MET A 84 9.99 10.41 13.22
N SER A 85 11.30 10.69 13.05
CA SER A 85 11.76 11.76 12.16
C SER A 85 11.46 11.43 10.69
N ASP A 86 11.23 12.45 9.86
CA ASP A 86 10.89 12.30 8.44
C ASP A 86 12.02 11.61 7.65
N GLU A 87 13.27 11.77 8.07
CA GLU A 87 14.43 11.15 7.42
C GLU A 87 14.41 9.63 7.49
N LYS A 88 13.76 9.07 8.51
CA LYS A 88 13.62 7.62 8.69
C LYS A 88 12.58 7.00 7.74
N VAL A 89 11.73 7.81 7.10
CA VAL A 89 10.82 7.33 6.05
C VAL A 89 11.61 7.16 4.75
N THR A 90 12.39 6.11 4.71
CA THR A 90 13.22 5.71 3.56
C THR A 90 12.45 4.83 2.58
N VAL A 91 13.04 4.55 1.42
CA VAL A 91 12.48 3.58 0.46
C VAL A 91 12.37 2.18 1.11
N ASP A 92 13.38 1.77 1.87
CA ASP A 92 13.35 0.47 2.58
C ASP A 92 12.23 0.44 3.64
N TYR A 93 12.03 1.54 4.37
CA TYR A 93 10.91 1.69 5.29
C TYR A 93 9.55 1.51 4.58
N LEU A 94 9.38 2.12 3.41
CA LEU A 94 8.14 2.01 2.64
C LEU A 94 7.92 0.57 2.13
N MET A 95 8.97 -0.10 1.66
CA MET A 95 8.89 -1.51 1.26
C MET A 95 8.53 -2.44 2.41
N GLU A 96 8.98 -2.13 3.62
CA GLU A 96 8.72 -2.93 4.82
C GLU A 96 7.29 -2.72 5.36
N HIS A 97 6.82 -1.46 5.39
CA HIS A 97 5.65 -1.10 6.19
C HIS A 97 4.46 -0.57 5.39
N VAL A 98 4.65 -0.16 4.14
CA VAL A 98 3.61 0.54 3.37
C VAL A 98 3.32 -0.10 2.02
N TRP A 99 4.36 -0.36 1.22
CA TRP A 99 4.21 -0.94 -0.10
C TRP A 99 4.05 -2.47 -0.05
N ILE A 100 3.40 -3.03 -1.04
CA ILE A 100 3.30 -4.47 -1.24
C ILE A 100 4.34 -4.86 -2.29
N VAL A 101 5.55 -5.15 -1.82
CA VAL A 101 6.71 -5.50 -2.65
C VAL A 101 7.30 -6.81 -2.16
N GLY A 102 7.52 -7.77 -3.06
CA GLY A 102 8.07 -9.08 -2.72
C GLY A 102 7.83 -10.11 -3.83
N ASP A 103 8.11 -11.36 -3.52
CA ASP A 103 7.60 -12.47 -4.32
C ASP A 103 6.11 -12.72 -4.05
N VAL A 104 5.55 -13.71 -4.71
CA VAL A 104 4.13 -14.06 -4.59
C VAL A 104 3.72 -14.35 -3.14
N ALA A 105 4.54 -15.10 -2.39
CA ALA A 105 4.21 -15.47 -1.02
C ALA A 105 4.24 -14.23 -0.10
N GLU A 106 5.29 -13.45 -0.17
CA GLU A 106 5.43 -12.22 0.62
C GLU A 106 4.32 -11.21 0.32
N CYS A 107 3.92 -11.07 -0.96
CA CYS A 107 2.82 -10.16 -1.32
C CYS A 107 1.47 -10.64 -0.78
N VAL A 108 1.22 -11.95 -0.79
CA VAL A 108 0.01 -12.53 -0.17
C VAL A 108 -0.01 -12.24 1.33
N ASP A 109 1.09 -12.51 2.03
CA ASP A 109 1.21 -12.27 3.48
C ASP A 109 0.99 -10.80 3.83
N LYS A 110 1.58 -9.87 3.07
CA LYS A 110 1.40 -8.42 3.26
C LYS A 110 -0.05 -7.97 3.05
N ILE A 111 -0.75 -8.54 2.07
CA ILE A 111 -2.17 -8.21 1.82
C ILE A 111 -3.04 -8.76 2.96
N GLN A 112 -2.80 -9.98 3.41
CA GLN A 112 -3.52 -10.57 4.54
C GLN A 112 -3.31 -9.76 5.82
N GLN A 113 -2.05 -9.44 6.13
CA GLN A 113 -1.72 -8.60 7.28
C GLN A 113 -2.39 -7.22 7.20
N LEU A 114 -2.36 -6.57 6.01
CA LEU A 114 -3.03 -5.29 5.81
C LEU A 114 -4.54 -5.41 6.06
N HIS A 115 -5.17 -6.47 5.58
CA HIS A 115 -6.60 -6.72 5.77
C HIS A 115 -6.94 -6.92 7.24
N GLU A 116 -6.19 -7.76 7.94
CA GLU A 116 -6.38 -8.04 9.38
C GLU A 116 -6.20 -6.77 10.22
N GLU A 117 -5.10 -6.06 10.05
CA GLU A 117 -4.76 -4.88 10.87
C GLU A 117 -5.65 -3.67 10.59
N SER A 118 -6.22 -3.55 9.38
CA SER A 118 -7.21 -2.51 9.07
C SER A 118 -8.63 -2.86 9.53
N GLY A 119 -8.86 -4.10 9.95
CA GLY A 119 -10.19 -4.64 10.31
C GLY A 119 -11.06 -4.97 9.09
N GLY A 120 -10.45 -5.19 7.93
CA GLY A 120 -11.09 -5.57 6.69
C GLY A 120 -11.39 -4.41 5.74
N PHE A 121 -11.40 -4.70 4.44
CA PHE A 121 -11.80 -3.80 3.35
C PHE A 121 -12.33 -4.63 2.16
N GLY A 122 -13.14 -4.05 1.30
CA GLY A 122 -13.73 -4.77 0.17
C GLY A 122 -12.89 -4.75 -1.10
N THR A 123 -11.94 -3.81 -1.24
CA THR A 123 -11.15 -3.71 -2.48
C THR A 123 -9.74 -3.19 -2.19
N LEU A 124 -8.74 -3.91 -2.67
CA LEU A 124 -7.37 -3.42 -2.80
C LEU A 124 -7.18 -2.84 -4.23
N LEU A 125 -6.83 -1.56 -4.32
CA LEU A 125 -6.45 -0.91 -5.56
C LEU A 125 -4.92 -0.99 -5.68
N ALA A 126 -4.43 -1.89 -6.50
CA ALA A 126 -3.02 -1.99 -6.83
C ALA A 126 -2.62 -0.81 -7.75
N ILE A 127 -1.70 0.02 -7.27
CA ILE A 127 -1.07 1.07 -8.06
C ILE A 127 0.21 0.47 -8.63
N THR A 128 0.32 0.49 -9.95
CA THR A 128 1.53 0.08 -10.67
C THR A 128 2.17 1.32 -11.28
N THR A 129 3.49 1.33 -11.36
CA THR A 129 4.24 2.44 -11.94
C THR A 129 4.92 1.94 -13.21
N ASP A 130 4.69 2.63 -14.32
CA ASP A 130 5.39 2.36 -15.56
C ASP A 130 6.90 2.50 -15.37
N SER A 131 7.62 1.59 -15.99
CA SER A 131 9.08 1.59 -15.98
C SER A 131 9.62 1.50 -17.41
N ASP A 132 10.93 1.63 -17.56
CA ASP A 132 11.61 1.51 -18.85
C ASP A 132 11.71 0.04 -19.33
N ASP A 133 11.15 -0.91 -18.58
CA ASP A 133 11.18 -2.35 -18.84
C ASP A 133 9.76 -2.93 -18.85
N ALA A 134 9.11 -2.83 -20.00
CA ALA A 134 7.75 -3.33 -20.19
C ALA A 134 7.63 -4.85 -19.96
N GLY A 135 8.70 -5.62 -20.17
CA GLY A 135 8.71 -7.06 -19.91
C GLY A 135 8.58 -7.35 -18.42
N TRP A 136 9.32 -6.61 -17.60
CA TRP A 136 9.27 -6.72 -16.14
C TRP A 136 7.91 -6.28 -15.59
N ASP A 137 7.38 -5.17 -16.09
CA ASP A 137 6.07 -4.65 -15.67
C ASP A 137 4.95 -5.63 -15.99
N HIS A 138 4.97 -6.23 -17.18
CA HIS A 138 4.02 -7.26 -17.59
C HIS A 138 4.13 -8.51 -16.71
N GLU A 139 5.35 -8.98 -16.42
CA GLU A 139 5.55 -10.14 -15.53
C GLU A 139 5.05 -9.86 -14.11
N SER A 140 5.31 -8.68 -13.57
CA SER A 140 4.80 -8.27 -12.25
C SER A 140 3.27 -8.28 -12.19
N LEU A 141 2.61 -7.71 -13.20
CA LEU A 141 1.16 -7.73 -13.32
C LEU A 141 0.62 -9.17 -13.47
N ARG A 142 1.28 -10.00 -14.27
CA ARG A 142 0.91 -11.41 -14.46
C ARG A 142 0.98 -12.17 -13.13
N LEU A 143 2.07 -12.04 -12.39
CA LEU A 143 2.23 -12.65 -11.07
C LEU A 143 1.16 -12.15 -10.08
N LEU A 144 0.87 -10.86 -10.09
CA LEU A 144 -0.18 -10.27 -9.25
C LEU A 144 -1.54 -10.90 -9.57
N MET A 145 -1.94 -10.90 -10.84
CA MET A 145 -3.29 -11.33 -11.24
C MET A 145 -3.49 -12.83 -11.21
N GLU A 146 -2.49 -13.63 -11.61
CA GLU A 146 -2.61 -15.08 -11.73
C GLU A 146 -2.25 -15.82 -10.44
N GLN A 147 -1.37 -15.25 -9.60
CA GLN A 147 -0.85 -15.98 -8.46
C GLN A 147 -1.13 -15.32 -7.09
N VAL A 148 -1.17 -14.01 -6.99
CA VAL A 148 -1.47 -13.30 -5.73
C VAL A 148 -2.98 -13.14 -5.55
N ALA A 149 -3.66 -12.50 -6.52
CA ALA A 149 -5.07 -12.16 -6.41
C ALA A 149 -5.99 -13.37 -6.08
N PRO A 150 -5.84 -14.57 -6.70
CA PRO A 150 -6.66 -15.71 -6.33
C PRO A 150 -6.48 -16.18 -4.89
N ARG A 151 -5.27 -16.02 -4.31
CA ARG A 151 -4.97 -16.46 -2.94
C ARG A 151 -5.56 -15.52 -1.88
N VAL A 152 -5.89 -14.31 -2.22
CA VAL A 152 -6.47 -13.30 -1.31
C VAL A 152 -7.93 -12.95 -1.63
N ALA A 153 -8.52 -13.57 -2.66
CA ALA A 153 -9.89 -13.28 -3.10
C ALA A 153 -10.96 -13.55 -2.02
N HIS A 154 -10.65 -14.41 -1.04
CA HIS A 154 -11.53 -14.74 0.08
C HIS A 154 -11.63 -13.64 1.14
N LEU A 155 -10.80 -12.60 1.06
CA LEU A 155 -10.75 -11.50 2.02
C LEU A 155 -11.79 -10.39 1.73
N GLY A 156 -12.32 -10.32 0.52
CA GLY A 156 -13.23 -9.25 0.06
C GLY A 156 -14.70 -9.66 -0.05
#